data_7eb938b47608533ac52a5a398fa16de3
#
_entry.id   7eb938b47608533ac52a5a398fa16de3
#
_cell.length_a   1.000
_cell.length_b   1.000
_cell.length_c   1.000
_cell.angle_alpha   90.00
_cell.angle_beta   90.00
_cell.angle_gamma   90.00
#
_symmetry.space_group_name_H-M   'P 1'
#
loop_
_entity.id
_entity.type
_entity.pdbx_description
1 polymer ?
#
loop_
_entity_poly.entity_id
_entity_poly.type
_entity_poly.pdbx_seq_one_letter_code
_entity_poly.pdbx_strand_id
1 'polypeptide(L)'
;MAKVGRYLALAIFLCLIPHSTSAQLRPLDAFDWRLLDGEGVVMGEVGGGWLSDQRASLAGTEGTLWEAGNFRAAWRTGRVVIEAGGTVQRIFRDERAFAAPEPEVAPDADGRRHDAGDYRIATAVRLTGERAPVAAVLRFGARLPTTDNRVGLDRDATDFFATIGGRARRGSVAVQAEAGVGIFGTRDPDFEQDDLLVYAVKAEYDVGLVVPAITVLGQQVGAGHHEIRGNESLGEVRAGLRIGRREYLRAEVVRGYTDFSPGWGVLVSAGAVR
;
A
#
# COMPACT_ATOMS: atom_id res chain seq x y z
N MET A 1 -31.22 11.57 -9.67
CA MET A 1 -30.34 10.97 -10.68
C MET A 1 -29.26 11.89 -11.24
N ALA A 2 -29.43 13.22 -11.33
CA ALA A 2 -28.44 14.13 -11.94
C ALA A 2 -27.15 14.39 -11.11
N LYS A 3 -27.12 14.10 -9.80
CA LYS A 3 -25.93 14.34 -8.96
C LYS A 3 -24.88 13.23 -9.03
N VAL A 4 -25.27 11.99 -9.29
CA VAL A 4 -24.35 10.85 -9.39
C VAL A 4 -23.45 10.93 -10.62
N GLY A 5 -23.98 11.44 -11.75
CA GLY A 5 -23.20 11.57 -12.99
C GLY A 5 -22.03 12.58 -12.93
N ARG A 6 -22.11 13.60 -12.04
CA ARG A 6 -21.01 14.59 -11.89
C ARG A 6 -19.80 14.04 -11.14
N TYR A 7 -20.00 13.12 -10.21
CA TYR A 7 -18.90 12.51 -9.46
C TYR A 7 -18.22 11.39 -10.25
N LEU A 8 -18.97 10.70 -11.11
CA LEU A 8 -18.39 9.68 -12.00
C LEU A 8 -17.49 10.34 -13.07
N ALA A 9 -17.89 11.50 -13.60
CA ALA A 9 -17.09 12.24 -14.59
C ALA A 9 -15.78 12.78 -13.96
N LEU A 10 -15.77 13.18 -12.69
CA LEU A 10 -14.57 13.66 -12.00
C LEU A 10 -13.58 12.50 -11.74
N ALA A 11 -14.08 11.31 -11.42
CA ALA A 11 -13.24 10.12 -11.23
C ALA A 11 -12.59 9.65 -12.55
N ILE A 12 -13.30 9.76 -13.68
CA ILE A 12 -12.77 9.38 -15.00
C ILE A 12 -11.75 10.41 -15.52
N PHE A 13 -11.87 11.69 -15.17
CA PHE A 13 -10.94 12.72 -15.62
C PHE A 13 -9.56 12.65 -14.92
N LEU A 14 -9.48 12.06 -13.73
CA LEU A 14 -8.23 11.80 -13.02
C LEU A 14 -7.45 10.62 -13.62
N CYS A 15 -8.06 9.78 -14.46
CA CYS A 15 -7.42 8.61 -15.09
C CYS A 15 -6.75 8.92 -16.44
N LEU A 16 -6.72 10.16 -16.92
CA LEU A 16 -6.21 10.52 -18.25
C LEU A 16 -4.88 11.29 -18.23
N ILE A 17 -4.11 11.21 -17.15
CA ILE A 17 -2.73 11.73 -17.16
C ILE A 17 -1.81 10.56 -17.52
N PRO A 18 -1.20 10.57 -18.71
CA PRO A 18 -0.28 9.52 -19.08
C PRO A 18 1.08 9.71 -18.40
N HIS A 19 1.70 8.60 -18.11
CA HIS A 19 3.13 8.31 -17.95
C HIS A 19 3.68 8.06 -16.55
N SER A 20 4.25 6.90 -16.52
CA SER A 20 5.47 6.37 -15.91
C SER A 20 5.39 6.03 -14.41
N THR A 21 5.72 5.10 -13.94
CA THR A 21 6.55 3.93 -13.60
C THR A 21 7.11 3.88 -12.19
N SER A 22 7.03 2.77 -11.52
CA SER A 22 7.25 2.69 -10.09
C SER A 22 7.98 1.44 -9.55
N ALA A 23 9.07 1.60 -8.75
CA ALA A 23 9.59 0.57 -7.87
C ALA A 23 8.80 0.51 -6.56
N GLN A 24 8.63 -0.66 -5.98
CA GLN A 24 7.89 -0.79 -4.74
C GLN A 24 8.83 -0.64 -3.55
N LEU A 25 8.68 0.44 -2.80
CA LEU A 25 9.42 0.63 -1.57
C LEU A 25 8.67 0.08 -0.33
N ARG A 26 7.40 -0.28 -0.49
CA ARG A 26 6.57 -0.77 0.62
C ARG A 26 5.58 -1.84 0.15
N PRO A 27 5.25 -2.83 1.00
CA PRO A 27 4.28 -3.87 0.65
C PRO A 27 2.85 -3.32 0.53
N LEU A 28 1.97 -4.12 -0.09
CA LEU A 28 0.55 -3.81 -0.21
C LEU A 28 -0.08 -3.67 1.17
N ASP A 29 -0.78 -2.56 1.42
CA ASP A 29 -1.51 -2.36 2.66
C ASP A 29 -2.64 -3.37 2.86
N ALA A 30 -2.83 -3.80 4.10
CA ALA A 30 -3.96 -4.64 4.50
C ALA A 30 -5.31 -3.99 4.15
N PHE A 31 -6.27 -4.82 3.78
CA PHE A 31 -7.64 -4.37 3.53
C PHE A 31 -8.26 -3.73 4.77
N ASP A 32 -8.96 -2.61 4.57
CA ASP A 32 -9.66 -1.92 5.65
C ASP A 32 -11.13 -2.35 5.71
N TRP A 33 -11.48 -3.10 6.74
CA TRP A 33 -12.81 -3.71 6.89
C TRP A 33 -13.90 -2.75 7.36
N ARG A 34 -13.56 -1.53 7.80
CA ARG A 34 -14.52 -0.62 8.43
C ARG A 34 -15.80 -0.39 7.61
N LEU A 35 -15.66 -0.23 6.29
CA LEU A 35 -16.83 -0.06 5.43
C LEU A 35 -17.68 -1.35 5.36
N LEU A 36 -17.06 -2.52 5.30
CA LEU A 36 -17.78 -3.80 5.31
C LEU A 36 -18.34 -4.15 6.69
N ASP A 37 -17.74 -3.65 7.77
CA ASP A 37 -18.26 -3.75 9.14
C ASP A 37 -19.42 -2.78 9.41
N GLY A 38 -19.76 -1.92 8.45
CA GLY A 38 -20.89 -1.01 8.54
C GLY A 38 -20.61 0.32 9.22
N GLU A 39 -19.34 0.70 9.39
CA GLU A 39 -18.97 1.99 9.99
C GLU A 39 -19.33 3.19 9.09
N GLY A 40 -19.54 2.95 7.79
CA GLY A 40 -19.93 3.98 6.81
C GLY A 40 -20.08 3.45 5.39
N VAL A 41 -20.21 4.38 4.46
CA VAL A 41 -20.32 4.10 3.02
C VAL A 41 -19.10 4.67 2.26
N VAL A 42 -18.51 5.74 2.77
CA VAL A 42 -17.32 6.39 2.19
C VAL A 42 -16.26 6.55 3.26
N MET A 43 -15.02 6.34 2.89
CA MET A 43 -13.85 6.58 3.72
C MET A 43 -12.83 7.41 2.95
N GLY A 44 -12.21 8.36 3.63
CA GLY A 44 -11.07 9.10 3.15
C GLY A 44 -10.00 9.20 4.25
N GLU A 45 -8.73 9.06 3.86
CA GLU A 45 -7.58 9.17 4.76
C GLU A 45 -6.44 9.84 4.00
N VAL A 46 -5.69 10.71 4.67
CA VAL A 46 -4.46 11.33 4.14
C VAL A 46 -3.40 11.37 5.23
N GLY A 47 -2.16 11.19 4.86
CA GLY A 47 -1.07 11.14 5.82
C GLY A 47 0.30 11.32 5.19
N GLY A 48 1.30 10.89 5.94
CA GLY A 48 2.68 10.87 5.52
C GLY A 48 3.49 9.94 6.42
N GLY A 49 4.78 9.80 6.11
CA GLY A 49 5.67 8.93 6.83
C GLY A 49 7.13 9.33 6.73
N TRP A 50 7.88 8.80 7.65
CA TRP A 50 9.33 8.84 7.67
C TRP A 50 9.86 7.44 7.96
N LEU A 51 10.80 6.97 7.13
CA LEU A 51 11.36 5.62 7.17
C LEU A 51 12.88 5.72 7.06
N SER A 52 13.61 5.09 7.98
CA SER A 52 15.08 5.00 7.95
C SER A 52 15.54 3.69 7.35
N ASP A 53 16.79 3.69 6.92
CA ASP A 53 17.47 2.49 6.39
C ASP A 53 16.65 1.78 5.30
N GLN A 54 15.91 2.56 4.51
CA GLN A 54 15.15 2.05 3.37
C GLN A 54 16.10 1.77 2.22
N ARG A 55 16.02 0.59 1.61
CA ARG A 55 16.78 0.27 0.40
C ARG A 55 15.94 0.55 -0.84
N ALA A 56 16.56 1.22 -1.80
CA ALA A 56 16.06 1.44 -3.14
C ALA A 56 16.93 0.65 -4.12
N SER A 57 16.43 -0.52 -4.54
CA SER A 57 17.23 -1.49 -5.30
C SER A 57 17.68 -0.93 -6.66
N LEU A 58 16.80 -0.27 -7.40
CA LEU A 58 17.12 0.31 -8.70
C LEU A 58 18.13 1.45 -8.60
N ALA A 59 18.07 2.23 -7.52
CA ALA A 59 19.07 3.25 -7.22
C ALA A 59 20.36 2.66 -6.65
N GLY A 60 20.37 1.42 -6.18
CA GLY A 60 21.52 0.78 -5.55
C GLY A 60 21.95 1.41 -4.23
N THR A 61 21.02 2.08 -3.52
CA THR A 61 21.34 2.89 -2.35
C THR A 61 20.36 2.63 -1.22
N GLU A 62 20.84 2.81 0.00
CA GLU A 62 20.07 2.79 1.23
C GLU A 62 20.06 4.20 1.83
N GLY A 63 18.95 4.57 2.44
CA GLY A 63 18.81 5.92 3.01
C GLY A 63 17.48 6.16 3.71
N THR A 64 17.16 7.43 3.84
CA THR A 64 15.96 7.88 4.51
C THR A 64 14.89 8.29 3.50
N LEU A 65 13.68 7.72 3.66
CA LEU A 65 12.51 8.02 2.84
C LEU A 65 11.50 8.86 3.64
N TRP A 66 11.08 9.98 3.06
CA TRP A 66 9.91 10.75 3.47
C TRP A 66 8.79 10.55 2.46
N GLU A 67 7.59 10.30 2.96
CA GLU A 67 6.38 10.22 2.17
C GLU A 67 5.39 11.31 2.61
N ALA A 68 4.83 12.05 1.67
CA ALA A 68 3.83 13.08 1.91
C ALA A 68 2.61 12.85 1.03
N GLY A 69 1.43 13.11 1.59
CA GLY A 69 0.17 12.93 0.88
C GLY A 69 -0.13 11.44 0.58
N ASN A 70 0.25 10.53 1.48
CA ASN A 70 -0.25 9.17 1.44
C ASN A 70 -1.76 9.22 1.60
N PHE A 71 -2.51 8.83 0.58
CA PHE A 71 -3.96 8.88 0.63
C PHE A 71 -4.59 7.52 0.40
N ARG A 72 -5.75 7.36 1.01
CA ARG A 72 -6.66 6.25 0.77
C ARG A 72 -8.08 6.78 0.68
N ALA A 73 -8.81 6.37 -0.33
CA ALA A 73 -10.23 6.59 -0.46
C ALA A 73 -10.92 5.25 -0.70
N ALA A 74 -12.10 5.07 -0.14
CA ALA A 74 -12.90 3.88 -0.39
C ALA A 74 -14.39 4.21 -0.40
N TRP A 75 -15.14 3.48 -1.22
CA TRP A 75 -16.59 3.60 -1.33
C TRP A 75 -17.23 2.22 -1.37
N ARG A 76 -18.25 2.02 -0.51
CA ARG A 76 -19.01 0.78 -0.43
C ARG A 76 -20.33 0.90 -1.16
N THR A 77 -20.65 -0.09 -1.97
CA THR A 77 -21.98 -0.31 -2.54
C THR A 77 -22.41 -1.76 -2.31
N GLY A 78 -23.35 -1.97 -1.40
CA GLY A 78 -23.77 -3.30 -0.99
C GLY A 78 -22.61 -4.12 -0.41
N ARG A 79 -22.24 -5.19 -1.10
CA ARG A 79 -21.15 -6.11 -0.72
C ARG A 79 -19.79 -5.74 -1.34
N VAL A 80 -19.76 -4.70 -2.15
CA VAL A 80 -18.56 -4.29 -2.89
C VAL A 80 -17.98 -3.03 -2.27
N VAL A 81 -16.66 -2.99 -2.12
CA VAL A 81 -15.88 -1.80 -1.79
C VAL A 81 -14.94 -1.52 -2.94
N ILE A 82 -14.94 -0.29 -3.43
CA ILE A 82 -13.96 0.21 -4.38
C ILE A 82 -12.97 1.04 -3.59
N GLU A 83 -11.68 0.78 -3.77
CA GLU A 83 -10.57 1.47 -3.11
C GLU A 83 -9.73 2.20 -4.14
N ALA A 84 -9.24 3.38 -3.76
CA ALA A 84 -8.16 4.09 -4.44
C ALA A 84 -7.15 4.55 -3.38
N GLY A 85 -5.89 4.57 -3.73
CA GLY A 85 -4.84 5.04 -2.81
C GLY A 85 -3.54 5.30 -3.54
N GLY A 86 -2.62 5.95 -2.85
CA GLY A 86 -1.30 6.26 -3.39
C GLY A 86 -0.53 7.22 -2.51
N THR A 87 0.62 7.66 -3.00
CA THR A 87 1.48 8.65 -2.36
C THR A 87 1.73 9.79 -3.34
N VAL A 88 1.46 11.02 -2.92
CA VAL A 88 1.61 12.20 -3.79
C VAL A 88 3.09 12.51 -4.01
N GLN A 89 3.90 12.40 -2.96
CA GLN A 89 5.31 12.71 -3.05
C GLN A 89 6.16 11.82 -2.14
N ARG A 90 7.27 11.35 -2.69
CA ARG A 90 8.39 10.71 -2.02
C ARG A 90 9.63 11.57 -2.16
N ILE A 91 10.40 11.66 -1.07
CA ILE A 91 11.70 12.30 -1.03
C ILE A 91 12.64 11.28 -0.40
N PHE A 92 13.62 10.82 -1.14
CA PHE A 92 14.61 9.87 -0.68
C PHE A 92 15.98 10.54 -0.63
N ARG A 93 16.67 10.38 0.49
CA ARG A 93 18.03 10.84 0.69
C ARG A 93 18.96 9.64 0.72
N ASP A 94 19.85 9.59 -0.25
CA ASP A 94 20.90 8.57 -0.32
C ASP A 94 21.87 8.73 0.86
N GLU A 95 22.16 7.64 1.56
CA GLU A 95 23.11 7.64 2.68
C GLU A 95 24.24 6.66 2.47
N ARG A 96 23.96 5.51 1.85
CA ARG A 96 24.96 4.46 1.61
C ARG A 96 24.65 3.69 0.32
N ALA A 97 25.60 3.64 -0.60
CA ALA A 97 25.51 2.76 -1.77
C ALA A 97 25.79 1.30 -1.34
N PHE A 98 25.00 0.35 -1.86
CA PHE A 98 25.23 -1.08 -1.69
C PHE A 98 25.37 -1.83 -3.03
N ALA A 99 24.93 -1.22 -4.14
CA ALA A 99 25.04 -1.77 -5.49
C ALA A 99 25.26 -0.64 -6.51
N ALA A 100 25.60 -0.98 -7.72
CA ALA A 100 25.56 -0.02 -8.83
C ALA A 100 24.09 0.35 -9.13
N PRO A 101 23.77 1.61 -9.43
CA PRO A 101 22.43 1.96 -9.89
C PRO A 101 22.12 1.32 -11.25
N GLU A 102 20.84 1.20 -11.59
CA GLU A 102 20.42 0.88 -12.95
C GLU A 102 20.91 1.95 -13.95
N PRO A 103 21.14 1.58 -15.22
CA PRO A 103 21.45 2.55 -16.27
C PRO A 103 20.40 3.69 -16.28
N GLU A 104 20.85 4.91 -16.45
CA GLU A 104 20.03 6.12 -16.51
C GLU A 104 19.41 6.58 -15.18
N VAL A 105 19.57 5.83 -14.08
CA VAL A 105 19.11 6.23 -12.76
C VAL A 105 20.12 7.17 -12.10
N ALA A 106 19.68 8.36 -11.74
CA ALA A 106 20.51 9.36 -11.07
C ALA A 106 19.69 10.13 -10.00
N PRO A 107 20.32 10.65 -8.95
CA PRO A 107 19.67 11.60 -8.06
C PRO A 107 19.42 12.94 -8.77
N ASP A 108 18.55 13.75 -8.19
CA ASP A 108 18.35 15.13 -8.60
C ASP A 108 19.60 16.00 -8.32
N ALA A 109 19.61 17.22 -8.82
CA ALA A 109 20.75 18.14 -8.69
C ALA A 109 21.12 18.46 -7.22
N ASP A 110 20.20 18.30 -6.28
CA ASP A 110 20.42 18.49 -4.84
C ASP A 110 20.95 17.22 -4.12
N GLY A 111 21.23 16.14 -4.86
CA GLY A 111 21.68 14.86 -4.32
C GLY A 111 20.57 14.05 -3.61
N ARG A 112 19.34 14.41 -3.83
CA ARG A 112 18.15 13.67 -3.36
C ARG A 112 17.46 13.03 -4.55
N ARG A 113 16.47 12.18 -4.24
CA ARG A 113 15.56 11.60 -5.23
C ARG A 113 14.15 12.04 -4.90
N HIS A 114 13.53 12.71 -5.84
CA HIS A 114 12.15 13.20 -5.69
C HIS A 114 11.26 12.46 -6.66
N ASP A 115 10.18 11.87 -6.15
CA ASP A 115 9.26 11.12 -6.97
C ASP A 115 7.83 11.17 -6.41
N ALA A 116 6.85 10.81 -7.22
CA ALA A 116 5.53 10.44 -6.72
C ALA A 116 5.57 8.98 -6.25
N GLY A 117 4.58 8.54 -5.49
CA GLY A 117 4.42 7.11 -5.21
C GLY A 117 3.34 6.50 -6.09
N ASP A 118 3.24 5.18 -6.03
CA ASP A 118 2.25 4.43 -6.78
C ASP A 118 0.83 4.84 -6.51
N TYR A 119 0.01 4.83 -7.54
CA TYR A 119 -1.43 4.87 -7.40
C TYR A 119 -2.00 3.46 -7.58
N ARG A 120 -2.97 3.16 -6.76
CA ARG A 120 -3.60 1.85 -6.76
C ARG A 120 -5.11 2.02 -6.82
N ILE A 121 -5.74 1.12 -7.56
CA ILE A 121 -7.19 0.94 -7.56
C ILE A 121 -7.50 -0.52 -7.26
N ALA A 122 -8.48 -0.77 -6.41
CA ALA A 122 -8.87 -2.13 -6.06
C ALA A 122 -10.38 -2.25 -5.87
N THR A 123 -10.85 -3.46 -5.98
CA THR A 123 -12.22 -3.86 -5.65
C THR A 123 -12.16 -5.01 -4.65
N ALA A 124 -12.94 -4.89 -3.59
CA ALA A 124 -13.12 -5.96 -2.62
C ALA A 124 -14.60 -6.38 -2.58
N VAL A 125 -14.85 -7.67 -2.68
CA VAL A 125 -16.19 -8.26 -2.70
C VAL A 125 -16.37 -9.15 -1.48
N ARG A 126 -17.33 -8.83 -0.62
CA ARG A 126 -17.69 -9.68 0.53
C ARG A 126 -18.36 -10.95 0.04
N LEU A 127 -17.77 -12.09 0.35
CA LEU A 127 -18.24 -13.42 -0.05
C LEU A 127 -19.27 -14.00 0.91
N THR A 128 -19.17 -13.65 2.19
CA THR A 128 -20.06 -14.16 3.25
C THR A 128 -21.26 -13.26 3.50
N GLY A 129 -22.31 -13.82 4.09
CA GLY A 129 -23.46 -13.04 4.59
C GLY A 129 -23.05 -12.09 5.72
N GLU A 130 -23.85 -11.05 5.95
CA GLU A 130 -23.56 -10.02 6.97
C GLU A 130 -23.51 -10.59 8.40
N ARG A 131 -24.25 -11.68 8.66
CA ARG A 131 -24.32 -12.33 9.98
C ARG A 131 -23.33 -13.47 10.16
N ALA A 132 -22.46 -13.72 9.19
CA ALA A 132 -21.47 -14.78 9.30
C ALA A 132 -20.47 -14.47 10.44
N PRO A 133 -20.12 -15.45 11.28
CA PRO A 133 -19.18 -15.24 12.39
C PRO A 133 -17.78 -14.88 11.90
N VAL A 134 -17.45 -15.27 10.68
CA VAL A 134 -16.24 -14.87 9.96
C VAL A 134 -16.69 -14.22 8.65
N ALA A 135 -16.30 -12.97 8.47
CA ALA A 135 -16.46 -12.29 7.19
C ALA A 135 -15.34 -12.73 6.25
N ALA A 136 -15.65 -13.03 5.00
CA ALA A 136 -14.68 -13.33 3.96
C ALA A 136 -14.80 -12.34 2.81
N VAL A 137 -13.66 -11.99 2.21
CA VAL A 137 -13.57 -11.05 1.09
C VAL A 137 -12.64 -11.60 0.02
N LEU A 138 -12.99 -11.37 -1.24
CA LEU A 138 -12.08 -11.44 -2.38
C LEU A 138 -11.71 -10.00 -2.74
N ARG A 139 -10.42 -9.68 -2.79
CA ARG A 139 -9.90 -8.36 -3.16
C ARG A 139 -8.97 -8.51 -4.34
N PHE A 140 -9.12 -7.67 -5.33
CA PHE A 140 -8.25 -7.63 -6.49
C PHE A 140 -8.10 -6.20 -6.98
N GLY A 141 -7.00 -5.92 -7.64
CA GLY A 141 -6.73 -4.57 -8.10
C GLY A 141 -5.45 -4.48 -8.91
N ALA A 142 -5.17 -3.25 -9.30
CA ALA A 142 -3.95 -2.89 -9.99
C ALA A 142 -3.24 -1.77 -9.24
N ARG A 143 -1.93 -1.78 -9.31
CA ARG A 143 -1.07 -0.66 -9.01
C ARG A 143 -0.59 -0.09 -10.34
N LEU A 144 -0.77 1.20 -10.48
CA LEU A 144 -0.52 1.93 -11.71
C LEU A 144 0.77 2.74 -11.54
N PRO A 145 1.67 2.66 -12.51
CA PRO A 145 2.86 3.50 -12.52
C PRO A 145 2.47 4.97 -12.64
N THR A 146 3.16 5.84 -11.93
CA THR A 146 2.86 7.29 -11.88
C THR A 146 4.05 8.17 -12.20
N THR A 147 5.23 7.59 -12.37
CA THR A 147 6.48 8.34 -12.56
C THR A 147 7.40 7.72 -13.62
N ASP A 148 8.48 8.40 -13.96
CA ASP A 148 9.46 7.98 -14.96
C ASP A 148 10.75 7.49 -14.29
N ASN A 149 10.82 6.49 -13.60
CA ASN A 149 11.96 5.79 -12.97
C ASN A 149 13.39 6.40 -13.10
N ARG A 150 13.53 7.67 -13.43
CA ARG A 150 14.84 8.32 -13.59
C ARG A 150 15.60 8.44 -12.28
N VAL A 151 14.89 8.43 -11.18
CA VAL A 151 15.47 8.54 -9.84
C VAL A 151 15.62 7.19 -9.14
N GLY A 152 15.14 6.10 -9.73
CA GLY A 152 15.31 4.73 -9.23
C GLY A 152 14.53 4.40 -7.96
N LEU A 153 13.48 5.15 -7.66
CA LEU A 153 12.54 4.82 -6.58
C LEU A 153 11.39 3.95 -7.08
N ASP A 154 11.38 3.64 -8.36
CA ASP A 154 10.25 3.10 -9.06
C ASP A 154 10.62 2.17 -10.24
N ARG A 155 9.76 1.15 -10.61
CA ARG A 155 10.05 0.12 -11.63
C ARG A 155 9.54 0.39 -13.02
N ASP A 156 8.60 1.29 -13.21
CA ASP A 156 7.95 1.47 -14.52
C ASP A 156 7.03 0.32 -14.97
N ALA A 157 6.31 -0.28 -14.06
CA ALA A 157 5.48 -1.42 -14.42
C ALA A 157 4.11 -1.39 -13.72
N THR A 158 3.10 -1.85 -14.41
CA THR A 158 1.78 -2.10 -13.82
C THR A 158 1.79 -3.45 -13.12
N ASP A 159 1.32 -3.48 -11.88
CA ASP A 159 1.14 -4.70 -11.14
C ASP A 159 -0.32 -5.01 -10.94
N PHE A 160 -0.63 -6.29 -10.88
CA PHE A 160 -1.93 -6.79 -10.52
C PHE A 160 -1.83 -7.62 -9.24
N PHE A 161 -2.89 -7.66 -8.46
CA PHE A 161 -2.96 -8.54 -7.30
C PHE A 161 -4.37 -9.08 -7.10
N ALA A 162 -4.45 -10.26 -6.51
CA ALA A 162 -5.68 -10.84 -6.04
C ALA A 162 -5.43 -11.54 -4.70
N THR A 163 -6.23 -11.20 -3.68
CA THR A 163 -6.14 -11.79 -2.35
C THR A 163 -7.49 -12.31 -1.89
N ILE A 164 -7.48 -13.35 -1.09
CA ILE A 164 -8.62 -13.76 -0.28
C ILE A 164 -8.34 -13.44 1.18
N GLY A 165 -9.30 -12.85 1.86
CA GLY A 165 -9.13 -12.46 3.24
C GLY A 165 -10.32 -12.86 4.10
N GLY A 166 -10.07 -12.90 5.40
CA GLY A 166 -11.07 -13.16 6.42
C GLY A 166 -10.91 -12.23 7.63
N ARG A 167 -12.03 -11.92 8.29
CA ARG A 167 -12.07 -11.19 9.54
C ARG A 167 -13.03 -11.83 10.51
N ALA A 168 -12.59 -12.02 11.75
CA ALA A 168 -13.40 -12.43 12.88
C ALA A 168 -13.34 -11.36 13.97
N ARG A 169 -14.47 -11.12 14.64
CA ARG A 169 -14.56 -10.22 15.80
C ARG A 169 -15.22 -10.92 16.96
N ARG A 170 -14.63 -10.78 18.16
CA ARG A 170 -15.22 -11.25 19.41
C ARG A 170 -15.05 -10.19 20.49
N GLY A 171 -16.15 -9.56 20.88
CA GLY A 171 -16.11 -8.42 21.80
C GLY A 171 -15.27 -7.27 21.22
N SER A 172 -14.30 -6.82 21.98
CA SER A 172 -13.37 -5.76 21.59
C SER A 172 -12.24 -6.21 20.68
N VAL A 173 -12.01 -7.50 20.50
CA VAL A 173 -10.92 -8.02 19.69
C VAL A 173 -11.42 -8.31 18.28
N ALA A 174 -10.68 -7.83 17.28
CA ALA A 174 -10.84 -8.21 15.89
C ALA A 174 -9.51 -8.70 15.32
N VAL A 175 -9.57 -9.80 14.57
CA VAL A 175 -8.41 -10.36 13.86
C VAL A 175 -8.79 -10.51 12.40
N GLN A 176 -7.90 -10.13 11.53
CA GLN A 176 -8.03 -10.32 10.09
C GLN A 176 -6.76 -10.90 9.50
N ALA A 177 -6.92 -11.65 8.43
CA ALA A 177 -5.83 -12.15 7.61
C ALA A 177 -6.24 -12.11 6.15
N GLU A 178 -5.30 -11.82 5.27
CA GLU A 178 -5.44 -11.96 3.82
C GLU A 178 -4.16 -12.51 3.22
N ALA A 179 -4.29 -13.28 2.16
CA ALA A 179 -3.17 -13.76 1.36
C ALA A 179 -3.62 -13.96 -0.09
N GLY A 180 -2.66 -13.90 -1.00
CA GLY A 180 -2.93 -14.09 -2.42
C GLY A 180 -1.69 -13.90 -3.28
N VAL A 181 -1.90 -13.66 -4.54
CA VAL A 181 -0.85 -13.53 -5.56
C VAL A 181 -0.78 -12.09 -6.04
N GLY A 182 0.43 -11.59 -6.16
CA GLY A 182 0.78 -10.39 -6.92
C GLY A 182 1.48 -10.81 -8.20
N ILE A 183 1.02 -10.29 -9.34
CA ILE A 183 1.64 -10.44 -10.65
C ILE A 183 2.27 -9.09 -10.95
N PHE A 184 3.57 -9.02 -10.77
CA PHE A 184 4.31 -7.76 -10.82
C PHE A 184 5.12 -7.68 -12.10
N GLY A 185 4.92 -6.59 -12.84
CA GLY A 185 5.72 -6.31 -14.02
C GLY A 185 7.20 -6.18 -13.68
N THR A 186 8.07 -6.52 -14.60
CA THR A 186 9.52 -6.41 -14.42
C THR A 186 10.13 -5.46 -15.45
N ARG A 187 11.35 -5.02 -15.18
CA ARG A 187 12.20 -4.30 -16.15
C ARG A 187 13.24 -5.22 -16.78
N ASP A 188 13.34 -6.43 -16.29
CA ASP A 188 14.25 -7.42 -16.83
C ASP A 188 13.76 -7.86 -18.23
N PRO A 189 14.56 -7.71 -19.29
CA PRO A 189 14.14 -8.06 -20.64
C PRO A 189 13.92 -9.56 -20.83
N ASP A 190 14.42 -10.40 -19.91
CA ASP A 190 14.27 -11.84 -19.95
C ASP A 190 12.99 -12.32 -19.24
N PHE A 191 12.30 -11.42 -18.52
CA PHE A 191 11.09 -11.72 -17.76
C PHE A 191 10.03 -10.65 -17.96
N GLU A 192 8.81 -11.04 -18.35
CA GLU A 192 7.68 -10.10 -18.49
C GLU A 192 7.04 -9.75 -17.15
N GLN A 193 7.08 -10.67 -16.19
CA GLN A 193 6.45 -10.53 -14.87
C GLN A 193 7.11 -11.42 -13.83
N ASP A 194 6.83 -11.11 -12.58
CA ASP A 194 7.22 -11.89 -11.40
C ASP A 194 6.00 -12.16 -10.52
N ASP A 195 5.87 -13.39 -10.03
CA ASP A 195 4.74 -13.82 -9.20
C ASP A 195 5.17 -13.82 -7.72
N LEU A 196 4.54 -12.98 -6.92
CA LEU A 196 4.82 -12.85 -5.50
C LEU A 196 3.64 -13.29 -4.65
N LEU A 197 3.92 -13.94 -3.52
CA LEU A 197 2.95 -14.08 -2.46
C LEU A 197 2.75 -12.73 -1.78
N VAL A 198 1.53 -12.22 -1.73
CA VAL A 198 1.15 -11.04 -0.93
C VAL A 198 0.31 -11.47 0.26
N TYR A 199 0.57 -10.90 1.44
CA TYR A 199 -0.12 -11.29 2.67
C TYR A 199 -0.21 -10.16 3.68
N ALA A 200 -1.23 -10.22 4.54
CA ALA A 200 -1.33 -9.37 5.71
C ALA A 200 -2.10 -10.07 6.84
N VAL A 201 -1.66 -9.84 8.06
CA VAL A 201 -2.38 -10.24 9.28
C VAL A 201 -2.47 -9.02 10.19
N LYS A 202 -3.65 -8.72 10.74
CA LYS A 202 -3.85 -7.60 11.63
C LYS A 202 -4.70 -8.02 12.82
N ALA A 203 -4.32 -7.58 14.00
CA ALA A 203 -5.11 -7.66 15.22
C ALA A 203 -5.40 -6.26 15.74
N GLU A 204 -6.64 -6.03 16.16
CA GLU A 204 -7.13 -4.76 16.71
C GLU A 204 -7.84 -5.00 18.05
N TYR A 205 -7.69 -4.04 18.95
CA TYR A 205 -8.40 -4.04 20.23
C TYR A 205 -9.17 -2.73 20.40
N ASP A 206 -10.50 -2.80 20.32
CA ASP A 206 -11.40 -1.63 20.41
C ASP A 206 -11.68 -1.28 21.87
N VAL A 207 -11.13 -0.18 22.35
CA VAL A 207 -11.42 0.40 23.69
C VAL A 207 -12.17 1.74 23.54
N GLY A 208 -13.11 1.78 22.64
CA GLY A 208 -13.99 2.94 22.44
C GLY A 208 -13.40 3.95 21.45
N LEU A 209 -12.81 5.03 21.94
CA LEU A 209 -12.19 6.04 21.06
C LEU A 209 -10.79 5.64 20.60
N VAL A 210 -10.17 4.69 21.27
CA VAL A 210 -8.79 4.26 20.99
C VAL A 210 -8.80 2.82 20.49
N VAL A 211 -8.14 2.56 19.38
CA VAL A 211 -8.01 1.23 18.80
C VAL A 211 -6.54 0.96 18.53
N PRO A 212 -5.80 0.37 19.48
CA PRO A 212 -4.49 -0.18 19.21
C PRO A 212 -4.57 -1.33 18.23
N ALA A 213 -3.54 -1.43 17.39
CA ALA A 213 -3.44 -2.47 16.38
C ALA A 213 -1.99 -2.91 16.19
N ILE A 214 -1.82 -4.16 15.83
CA ILE A 214 -0.58 -4.69 15.27
C ILE A 214 -0.87 -5.31 13.92
N THR A 215 -0.02 -5.03 12.94
CA THR A 215 -0.15 -5.54 11.57
C THR A 215 1.18 -6.13 11.14
N VAL A 216 1.13 -7.31 10.55
CA VAL A 216 2.25 -7.93 9.81
C VAL A 216 1.80 -8.01 8.37
N LEU A 217 2.56 -7.48 7.46
CA LEU A 217 2.22 -7.50 6.03
C LEU A 217 3.49 -7.61 5.19
N GLY A 218 3.34 -8.14 3.99
CA GLY A 218 4.47 -8.31 3.11
C GLY A 218 4.11 -8.85 1.75
N GLN A 219 5.14 -8.92 0.94
CA GLN A 219 5.19 -9.64 -0.32
C GLN A 219 6.48 -10.46 -0.33
N GLN A 220 6.44 -11.63 -0.93
CA GLN A 220 7.58 -12.54 -0.96
C GLN A 220 7.70 -13.22 -2.31
N VAL A 221 8.90 -13.18 -2.85
CA VAL A 221 9.28 -13.95 -4.04
C VAL A 221 9.20 -15.44 -3.74
N GLY A 222 8.75 -16.23 -4.69
CA GLY A 222 8.63 -17.68 -4.55
C GLY A 222 9.97 -18.37 -4.25
N ALA A 223 9.95 -19.41 -3.43
CA ALA A 223 11.15 -20.19 -3.13
C ALA A 223 11.76 -20.79 -4.41
N GLY A 224 13.05 -20.54 -4.64
CA GLY A 224 13.77 -21.02 -5.81
C GLY A 224 13.74 -20.07 -7.02
N HIS A 225 13.06 -18.94 -6.93
CA HIS A 225 13.15 -17.87 -7.89
C HIS A 225 14.28 -16.90 -7.50
N HIS A 226 15.00 -16.36 -8.47
CA HIS A 226 15.92 -15.27 -8.24
C HIS A 226 15.11 -14.00 -7.97
N GLU A 227 15.51 -13.23 -6.98
CA GLU A 227 14.93 -11.89 -6.79
C GLU A 227 15.25 -11.02 -8.00
N ILE A 228 14.21 -10.62 -8.71
CA ILE A 228 14.33 -9.67 -9.82
C ILE A 228 14.42 -8.26 -9.21
N ARG A 229 15.39 -7.50 -9.67
CA ARG A 229 15.61 -6.14 -9.19
C ARG A 229 14.36 -5.28 -9.38
N GLY A 230 13.90 -4.66 -8.30
CA GLY A 230 12.63 -3.93 -8.25
C GLY A 230 11.44 -4.74 -7.75
N ASN A 231 11.54 -6.08 -7.70
CA ASN A 231 10.51 -7.00 -7.20
C ASN A 231 10.94 -7.77 -5.94
N GLU A 232 11.76 -7.17 -5.12
CA GLU A 232 12.30 -7.80 -3.93
C GLU A 232 11.20 -8.14 -2.92
N SER A 233 11.53 -9.09 -2.04
CA SER A 233 10.70 -9.41 -0.89
C SER A 233 10.64 -8.24 0.08
N LEU A 234 9.44 -7.79 0.40
CA LEU A 234 9.18 -6.71 1.37
C LEU A 234 8.35 -7.24 2.52
N GLY A 235 8.66 -6.79 3.74
CA GLY A 235 7.89 -7.19 4.91
C GLY A 235 7.99 -6.18 6.04
N GLU A 236 6.84 -5.81 6.62
CA GLU A 236 6.73 -4.84 7.69
C GLU A 236 5.89 -5.39 8.85
N VAL A 237 6.33 -5.09 10.07
CA VAL A 237 5.50 -5.12 11.26
C VAL A 237 5.16 -3.69 11.63
N ARG A 238 3.89 -3.41 11.83
CA ARG A 238 3.39 -2.09 12.24
C ARG A 238 2.66 -2.22 13.56
N ALA A 239 3.02 -1.40 14.53
CA ALA A 239 2.30 -1.25 15.78
C ALA A 239 1.75 0.17 15.86
N GLY A 240 0.48 0.34 16.09
CA GLY A 240 -0.13 1.66 16.01
C GLY A 240 -1.40 1.84 16.82
N LEU A 241 -1.86 3.07 16.79
CA LEU A 241 -3.08 3.53 17.45
C LEU A 241 -3.93 4.31 16.46
N ARG A 242 -5.24 4.05 16.47
CA ARG A 242 -6.25 4.92 15.87
C ARG A 242 -7.06 5.58 17.00
N ILE A 243 -7.18 6.89 16.96
CA ILE A 243 -7.92 7.69 17.92
C ILE A 243 -9.07 8.38 17.19
N GLY A 244 -10.28 8.15 17.64
CA GLY A 244 -11.51 8.62 17.02
C GLY A 244 -12.26 7.50 16.26
N ARG A 245 -13.51 7.72 15.97
CA ARG A 245 -14.38 6.75 15.26
C ARG A 245 -14.64 7.19 13.83
N ARG A 246 -15.50 8.20 13.66
CA ARG A 246 -15.84 8.72 12.32
C ARG A 246 -14.75 9.59 11.75
N GLU A 247 -14.27 10.52 12.55
CA GLU A 247 -13.05 11.29 12.28
C GLU A 247 -11.97 10.73 13.20
N TYR A 248 -10.79 10.48 12.64
CA TYR A 248 -9.75 9.80 13.40
C TYR A 248 -8.36 10.27 12.98
N LEU A 249 -7.47 10.11 13.93
CA LEU A 249 -6.02 10.16 13.72
C LEU A 249 -5.46 8.75 13.87
N ARG A 250 -4.48 8.40 13.06
CA ARG A 250 -3.72 7.16 13.16
C ARG A 250 -2.24 7.49 13.25
N ALA A 251 -1.54 6.79 14.13
CA ALA A 251 -0.08 6.79 14.20
C ALA A 251 0.41 5.36 14.28
N GLU A 252 1.45 5.02 13.53
CA GLU A 252 2.03 3.68 13.47
C GLU A 252 3.55 3.78 13.50
N VAL A 253 4.19 2.93 14.28
CA VAL A 253 5.61 2.63 14.20
C VAL A 253 5.78 1.42 13.29
N VAL A 254 6.74 1.51 12.38
CA VAL A 254 7.03 0.48 11.39
C VAL A 254 8.41 -0.11 11.65
N ARG A 255 8.52 -1.41 11.51
CA ARG A 255 9.79 -2.15 11.49
C ARG A 255 9.76 -3.13 10.32
N GLY A 256 10.72 -3.04 9.43
CA GLY A 256 10.95 -4.03 8.39
C GLY A 256 11.60 -5.30 8.93
N TYR A 257 11.33 -6.42 8.27
CA TYR A 257 11.94 -7.72 8.59
C TYR A 257 12.53 -8.43 7.37
N THR A 258 12.58 -7.75 6.23
CA THR A 258 13.30 -8.18 5.02
C THR A 258 14.36 -7.15 4.66
N ASP A 259 15.31 -7.53 3.81
CA ASP A 259 16.47 -6.71 3.48
C ASP A 259 16.14 -5.38 2.78
N PHE A 260 15.03 -5.36 2.03
CA PHE A 260 14.58 -4.17 1.29
C PHE A 260 13.47 -3.38 2.00
N SER A 261 13.08 -3.79 3.18
CA SER A 261 12.13 -3.06 4.02
C SER A 261 12.85 -2.06 4.94
N PRO A 262 12.16 -1.02 5.43
CA PRO A 262 12.80 0.01 6.26
C PRO A 262 13.36 -0.57 7.55
N GLY A 263 14.47 -0.03 8.03
CA GLY A 263 14.99 -0.34 9.34
C GLY A 263 13.94 -0.07 10.42
N TRP A 264 13.39 1.12 10.44
CA TRP A 264 12.20 1.50 11.20
C TRP A 264 11.58 2.78 10.66
N GLY A 265 10.41 3.15 11.13
CA GLY A 265 9.76 4.38 10.69
C GLY A 265 8.51 4.72 11.48
N VAL A 266 7.93 5.87 11.14
CA VAL A 266 6.69 6.37 11.70
C VAL A 266 5.77 6.80 10.58
N LEU A 267 4.51 6.38 10.64
CA LEU A 267 3.45 6.82 9.75
C LEU A 267 2.39 7.55 10.57
N VAL A 268 1.89 8.65 10.04
CA VAL A 268 0.77 9.39 10.64
C VAL A 268 -0.25 9.71 9.58
N SER A 269 -1.52 9.63 9.93
CA SER A 269 -2.62 9.97 9.03
C SER A 269 -3.83 10.51 9.78
N ALA A 270 -4.65 11.24 9.07
CA ALA A 270 -5.97 11.68 9.49
C ALA A 270 -7.00 11.20 8.48
N GLY A 271 -8.17 10.79 8.96
CA GLY A 271 -9.20 10.29 8.06
C GLY A 271 -10.60 10.46 8.60
N ALA A 272 -11.57 10.17 7.74
CA ALA A 272 -12.98 10.19 8.07
C ALA A 272 -13.71 9.03 7.39
N VAL A 273 -14.76 8.55 8.07
CA VAL A 273 -15.73 7.56 7.58
C VAL A 273 -17.13 8.19 7.65
N ARG A 274 -17.88 8.13 6.54
CA ARG A 274 -19.22 8.69 6.43
C ARG A 274 -20.24 7.67 5.88
#